data_433218102c0d17a349cf441f9e090437
#
_entry.id   433218102c0d17a349cf441f9e090437
#
_cell.length_a   1.000
_cell.length_b   1.000
_cell.length_c   1.000
_cell.angle_alpha   90.00
_cell.angle_beta   90.00
_cell.angle_gamma   90.00
#
_symmetry.space_group_name_H-M   'P 1'
#
loop_
_entity.id
_entity.type
_entity.pdbx_description
1 polymer ?
#
loop_
_entity_poly.entity_id
_entity_poly.type
_entity_poly.pdbx_seq_one_letter_code
_entity_poly.pdbx_strand_id
1 'polypeptide(L)'
;MAFRLRPLHEDKLHFADLSNTQILILALEASQKLEWNIEGIALREVIFYVPMGMRSQGEEVTFTIEEGNSGEISVRSQCASVQLVDYGKNRKNIQKLQETMEEIKSTLTPEELAQKANELEEDLTRPLTEEERRLQAESEKESSFIHFFIPRKGFIATPVLIDINILVFILMAATGAGILEPSTLALLKWGADFGPL
;
A
#
# COMPACT_ATOMS: atom_id res chain seq x y z
N MET A 1 11.65 -22.14 -7.84
CA MET A 1 11.67 -21.05 -6.84
C MET A 1 11.33 -19.75 -7.55
N ALA A 2 10.21 -19.14 -7.28
CA ALA A 2 9.87 -17.82 -7.84
C ALA A 2 10.71 -16.76 -7.12
N PHE A 3 11.49 -16.00 -7.84
CA PHE A 3 12.19 -14.82 -7.31
C PHE A 3 11.15 -13.78 -6.93
N ARG A 4 10.86 -13.63 -5.64
CA ARG A 4 10.02 -12.53 -5.15
C ARG A 4 10.89 -11.27 -5.08
N LEU A 5 10.58 -10.30 -5.95
CA LEU A 5 11.23 -8.99 -5.98
C LEU A 5 10.83 -8.06 -4.82
N ARG A 6 9.97 -8.52 -3.91
CA ARG A 6 9.52 -7.77 -2.74
C ARG A 6 9.69 -8.66 -1.50
N PRO A 7 10.58 -8.30 -0.57
CA PRO A 7 10.67 -8.96 0.72
C PRO A 7 9.34 -8.91 1.44
N LEU A 8 8.96 -10.02 2.05
CA LEU A 8 7.78 -10.12 2.88
C LEU A 8 8.09 -10.93 4.14
N HIS A 9 7.34 -10.65 5.19
CA HIS A 9 7.25 -11.47 6.40
C HIS A 9 5.78 -11.74 6.70
N GLU A 10 5.48 -12.95 7.16
CA GLU A 10 4.14 -13.37 7.54
C GLU A 10 4.23 -14.07 8.88
N ASP A 11 3.28 -13.79 9.77
CA ASP A 11 3.19 -14.40 11.08
C ASP A 11 1.72 -14.63 11.46
N LYS A 12 1.47 -15.51 12.42
CA LYS A 12 0.14 -15.80 12.95
C LYS A 12 0.02 -15.29 14.37
N LEU A 13 -1.04 -14.53 14.61
CA LEU A 13 -1.40 -14.04 15.93
C LEU A 13 -2.65 -14.77 16.41
N HIS A 14 -2.84 -14.83 17.72
CA HIS A 14 -4.00 -15.48 18.31
C HIS A 14 -4.59 -14.67 19.47
N PHE A 15 -5.90 -14.35 19.37
CA PHE A 15 -6.68 -13.65 20.37
C PHE A 15 -7.96 -14.43 20.68
N ALA A 16 -7.83 -15.54 21.43
CA ALA A 16 -8.89 -16.54 21.64
C ALA A 16 -10.18 -16.00 22.29
N ASP A 17 -10.08 -14.93 23.07
CA ASP A 17 -11.19 -14.43 23.92
C ASP A 17 -11.98 -13.29 23.28
N LEU A 18 -11.70 -12.96 22.02
CA LEU A 18 -12.27 -11.80 21.32
C LEU A 18 -13.06 -12.23 20.08
N SER A 19 -14.13 -11.46 19.78
CA SER A 19 -14.83 -11.57 18.49
C SER A 19 -13.98 -11.00 17.35
N ASN A 20 -14.30 -11.38 16.12
CA ASN A 20 -13.60 -10.88 14.93
C ASN A 20 -13.62 -9.35 14.87
N THR A 21 -14.77 -8.75 15.16
CA THR A 21 -14.94 -7.28 15.13
C THR A 21 -14.14 -6.60 16.24
N GLN A 22 -14.06 -7.20 17.44
CA GLN A 22 -13.22 -6.71 18.53
C GLN A 22 -11.72 -6.75 18.14
N ILE A 23 -11.29 -7.81 17.47
CA ILE A 23 -9.93 -7.95 16.98
C ILE A 23 -9.62 -6.86 15.92
N LEU A 24 -10.57 -6.59 15.01
CA LEU A 24 -10.42 -5.50 14.04
C LEU A 24 -10.29 -4.14 14.73
N ILE A 25 -11.08 -3.87 15.77
CA ILE A 25 -10.96 -2.62 16.56
C ILE A 25 -9.55 -2.49 17.15
N LEU A 26 -9.01 -3.55 17.75
CA LEU A 26 -7.64 -3.52 18.29
C LEU A 26 -6.61 -3.18 17.20
N ALA A 27 -6.75 -3.77 16.00
CA ALA A 27 -5.85 -3.51 14.89
C ALA A 27 -5.97 -2.05 14.38
N LEU A 28 -7.20 -1.51 14.30
CA LEU A 28 -7.44 -0.12 13.89
C LEU A 28 -6.89 0.89 14.90
N GLU A 29 -7.15 0.71 16.18
CA GLU A 29 -6.61 1.55 17.26
C GLU A 29 -5.06 1.47 17.30
N ALA A 30 -4.50 0.27 17.09
CA ALA A 30 -3.07 0.09 17.00
C ALA A 30 -2.47 0.84 15.80
N SER A 31 -3.13 0.81 14.66
CA SER A 31 -2.68 1.54 13.47
C SER A 31 -2.66 3.05 13.69
N GLN A 32 -3.67 3.61 14.36
CA GLN A 32 -3.70 5.02 14.74
C GLN A 32 -2.54 5.39 15.67
N LYS A 33 -2.31 4.58 16.70
CA LYS A 33 -1.20 4.81 17.65
C LYS A 33 0.18 4.71 16.98
N LEU A 34 0.30 3.85 15.96
CA LEU A 34 1.52 3.66 15.16
C LEU A 34 1.65 4.68 14.02
N GLU A 35 0.67 5.57 13.85
CA GLU A 35 0.60 6.54 12.74
C GLU A 35 0.61 5.87 11.35
N TRP A 36 -0.02 4.68 11.24
CA TRP A 36 -0.19 3.98 9.97
C TRP A 36 -1.46 4.43 9.27
N ASN A 37 -1.43 4.51 7.95
CA ASN A 37 -2.61 4.84 7.17
C ASN A 37 -3.42 3.59 6.88
N ILE A 38 -4.75 3.69 6.97
CA ILE A 38 -5.66 2.62 6.58
C ILE A 38 -5.94 2.79 5.08
N GLU A 39 -5.63 1.78 4.27
CA GLU A 39 -5.90 1.76 2.83
C GLU A 39 -7.19 1.01 2.48
N GLY A 40 -7.58 0.05 3.31
CA GLY A 40 -8.79 -0.71 3.11
C GLY A 40 -9.25 -1.38 4.40
N ILE A 41 -10.56 -1.53 4.57
CA ILE A 41 -11.18 -2.21 5.70
C ILE A 41 -12.37 -3.04 5.21
N ALA A 42 -12.45 -4.28 5.69
CA ALA A 42 -13.55 -5.20 5.49
C ALA A 42 -13.79 -5.99 6.78
N LEU A 43 -14.87 -6.77 6.85
CA LEU A 43 -15.25 -7.54 8.04
C LEU A 43 -14.19 -8.51 8.57
N ARG A 44 -13.21 -8.87 7.74
CA ARG A 44 -12.16 -9.84 8.10
C ARG A 44 -10.77 -9.42 7.66
N GLU A 45 -10.64 -8.26 7.04
CA GLU A 45 -9.36 -7.82 6.50
C GLU A 45 -9.18 -6.33 6.69
N VAL A 46 -7.98 -5.93 7.09
CA VAL A 46 -7.56 -4.53 7.07
C VAL A 46 -6.21 -4.45 6.38
N ILE A 47 -6.07 -3.46 5.51
CA ILE A 47 -4.82 -3.15 4.83
C ILE A 47 -4.30 -1.82 5.37
N PHE A 48 -3.11 -1.86 5.92
CA PHE A 48 -2.40 -0.70 6.43
C PHE A 48 -1.22 -0.35 5.56
N TYR A 49 -0.96 0.93 5.40
CA TYR A 49 0.26 1.44 4.82
C TYR A 49 1.15 2.06 5.91
N VAL A 50 2.34 1.50 6.07
CA VAL A 50 3.38 2.03 6.96
C VAL A 50 4.15 3.10 6.19
N PRO A 51 4.17 4.36 6.67
CA PRO A 51 4.81 5.46 5.96
C PRO A 51 6.30 5.24 5.72
N MET A 52 6.80 5.87 4.65
CA MET A 52 8.22 5.85 4.28
C MET A 52 9.11 6.34 5.42
N GLY A 53 10.22 5.64 5.62
CA GLY A 53 11.27 6.01 6.57
C GLY A 53 12.63 6.10 5.89
N MET A 54 13.68 6.45 6.65
CA MET A 54 15.04 6.66 6.12
C MET A 54 15.61 5.47 5.31
N ARG A 55 15.08 4.24 5.47
CA ARG A 55 15.57 3.02 4.84
C ARG A 55 14.45 2.18 4.22
N SER A 56 13.30 2.80 3.92
CA SER A 56 12.12 2.11 3.38
C SER A 56 11.32 3.06 2.51
N GLN A 57 10.75 2.49 1.46
CA GLN A 57 9.83 3.19 0.55
C GLN A 57 8.36 2.98 0.97
N GLY A 58 8.14 2.56 2.21
CA GLY A 58 6.85 2.17 2.76
C GLY A 58 6.63 0.66 2.73
N GLU A 59 5.83 0.18 3.64
CA GLU A 59 5.39 -1.22 3.70
C GLU A 59 3.87 -1.29 3.74
N GLU A 60 3.32 -2.30 3.09
CA GLU A 60 1.92 -2.69 3.18
C GLU A 60 1.80 -3.81 4.22
N VAL A 61 0.89 -3.64 5.16
CA VAL A 61 0.59 -4.66 6.18
C VAL A 61 -0.85 -5.11 5.99
N THR A 62 -1.03 -6.34 5.55
CA THR A 62 -2.34 -6.98 5.43
C THR A 62 -2.60 -7.79 6.70
N PHE A 63 -3.71 -7.50 7.34
CA PHE A 63 -4.20 -8.17 8.54
C PHE A 63 -5.48 -8.92 8.19
N THR A 64 -5.48 -10.24 8.28
CA THR A 64 -6.61 -11.08 7.86
C THR A 64 -7.03 -12.02 8.98
N ILE A 65 -8.32 -12.06 9.31
CA ILE A 65 -8.91 -13.00 10.27
C ILE A 65 -9.27 -14.28 9.53
N GLU A 66 -8.66 -15.38 9.95
CA GLU A 66 -8.83 -16.70 9.32
C GLU A 66 -10.24 -17.26 9.50
N GLU A 67 -10.74 -17.97 8.48
CA GLU A 67 -12.03 -18.66 8.57
C GLU A 67 -11.92 -19.95 9.39
N GLY A 68 -12.89 -20.16 10.26
CA GLY A 68 -13.03 -21.42 11.01
C GLY A 68 -12.26 -21.53 12.31
N ASN A 69 -11.29 -20.66 12.57
CA ASN A 69 -10.57 -20.59 13.86
C ASN A 69 -10.86 -19.26 14.54
N SER A 70 -11.69 -19.29 15.59
CA SER A 70 -11.99 -18.08 16.37
C SER A 70 -10.69 -17.50 16.95
N GLY A 71 -10.37 -16.27 16.55
CA GLY A 71 -9.21 -15.53 17.08
C GLY A 71 -7.88 -15.79 16.37
N GLU A 72 -7.81 -16.62 15.33
CA GLU A 72 -6.59 -16.80 14.52
C GLU A 72 -6.50 -15.73 13.44
N ILE A 73 -5.35 -15.06 13.36
CA ILE A 73 -5.10 -13.94 12.47
C ILE A 73 -3.81 -14.21 11.72
N SER A 74 -3.85 -14.03 10.40
CA SER A 74 -2.68 -13.95 9.55
C SER A 74 -2.29 -12.49 9.37
N VAL A 75 -1.06 -12.12 9.69
CA VAL A 75 -0.51 -10.79 9.46
C VAL A 75 0.65 -10.89 8.51
N ARG A 76 0.55 -10.19 7.40
CA ARG A 76 1.55 -10.16 6.33
C ARG A 76 2.06 -8.74 6.14
N SER A 77 3.36 -8.53 6.21
CA SER A 77 4.02 -7.28 5.89
C SER A 77 4.91 -7.45 4.67
N GLN A 78 4.78 -6.58 3.68
CA GLN A 78 5.58 -6.59 2.47
C GLN A 78 6.01 -5.17 2.08
N CYS A 79 7.14 -5.03 1.40
CA CYS A 79 7.55 -3.73 0.87
C CYS A 79 6.55 -3.23 -0.18
N ALA A 80 6.11 -1.99 -0.09
CA ALA A 80 5.16 -1.39 -1.03
C ALA A 80 5.76 -1.24 -2.44
N SER A 81 7.08 -1.12 -2.55
CA SER A 81 7.80 -1.02 -3.81
C SER A 81 8.80 -2.16 -4.01
N VAL A 82 9.41 -2.22 -5.21
CA VAL A 82 10.49 -3.17 -5.52
C VAL A 82 11.72 -2.84 -4.69
N GLN A 83 12.03 -3.70 -3.73
CA GLN A 83 13.18 -3.58 -2.84
C GLN A 83 13.79 -4.97 -2.65
N LEU A 84 15.13 -5.05 -2.70
CA LEU A 84 15.81 -6.36 -2.60
C LEU A 84 16.02 -6.81 -1.15
N VAL A 85 16.09 -5.86 -0.21
CA VAL A 85 16.36 -6.14 1.21
C VAL A 85 15.48 -5.24 2.08
N ASP A 86 14.77 -5.81 3.06
CA ASP A 86 13.90 -5.06 3.97
C ASP A 86 14.57 -4.70 5.32
N TYR A 87 15.79 -5.16 5.54
CA TYR A 87 16.52 -4.97 6.79
C TYR A 87 15.73 -5.41 8.05
N GLY A 88 14.85 -6.40 7.91
CA GLY A 88 13.99 -6.92 8.96
C GLY A 88 12.84 -6.01 9.36
N LYS A 89 12.48 -5.03 8.52
CA LYS A 89 11.38 -4.10 8.80
C LYS A 89 10.02 -4.79 8.77
N ASN A 90 9.78 -5.67 7.79
CA ASN A 90 8.52 -6.39 7.69
C ASN A 90 8.23 -7.16 8.99
N ARG A 91 9.21 -7.85 9.54
CA ARG A 91 9.08 -8.53 10.82
C ARG A 91 8.80 -7.55 11.98
N LYS A 92 9.52 -6.44 12.02
CA LYS A 92 9.35 -5.41 13.07
C LYS A 92 7.97 -4.75 13.00
N ASN A 93 7.39 -4.58 11.82
CA ASN A 93 6.04 -4.05 11.65
C ASN A 93 5.02 -4.97 12.31
N ILE A 94 5.11 -6.28 12.06
CA ILE A 94 4.20 -7.26 12.68
C ILE A 94 4.37 -7.26 14.20
N GLN A 95 5.60 -7.27 14.70
CA GLN A 95 5.88 -7.22 16.15
C GLN A 95 5.29 -5.96 16.79
N LYS A 96 5.51 -4.78 16.19
CA LYS A 96 4.93 -3.53 16.70
C LYS A 96 3.41 -3.54 16.71
N LEU A 97 2.79 -4.06 15.64
CA LEU A 97 1.34 -4.17 15.58
C LEU A 97 0.83 -5.05 16.73
N GLN A 98 1.40 -6.23 16.91
CA GLN A 98 1.04 -7.15 17.99
C GLN A 98 1.20 -6.53 19.37
N GLU A 99 2.39 -5.98 19.68
CA GLU A 99 2.68 -5.35 20.98
C GLU A 99 1.69 -4.20 21.26
N THR A 100 1.39 -3.38 20.24
CA THR A 100 0.44 -2.27 20.40
C THR A 100 -0.99 -2.76 20.57
N MET A 101 -1.42 -3.80 19.87
CA MET A 101 -2.74 -4.42 20.07
C MET A 101 -2.89 -5.00 21.49
N GLU A 102 -1.87 -5.67 22.01
CA GLU A 102 -1.86 -6.22 23.39
C GLU A 102 -1.92 -5.09 24.44
N GLU A 103 -1.19 -4.01 24.21
CA GLU A 103 -1.23 -2.81 25.07
C GLU A 103 -2.64 -2.19 25.08
N ILE A 104 -3.26 -1.99 23.91
CA ILE A 104 -4.61 -1.43 23.80
C ILE A 104 -5.63 -2.37 24.44
N LYS A 105 -5.53 -3.69 24.21
CA LYS A 105 -6.37 -4.70 24.87
C LYS A 105 -6.33 -4.57 26.39
N SER A 106 -5.17 -4.26 26.96
CA SER A 106 -5.03 -4.09 28.42
C SER A 106 -5.58 -2.75 28.95
N THR A 107 -5.78 -1.79 28.08
CA THR A 107 -6.21 -0.42 28.43
C THR A 107 -7.71 -0.23 28.27
N LEU A 108 -8.31 -0.84 27.24
CA LEU A 108 -9.75 -0.75 26.97
C LEU A 108 -10.54 -1.67 27.91
N THR A 109 -11.65 -1.18 28.40
CA THR A 109 -12.61 -2.02 29.13
C THR A 109 -13.34 -2.95 28.14
N PRO A 110 -13.81 -4.13 28.60
CA PRO A 110 -14.60 -5.02 27.75
C PRO A 110 -15.85 -4.36 27.17
N GLU A 111 -16.47 -3.46 27.90
CA GLU A 111 -17.66 -2.70 27.49
C GLU A 111 -17.33 -1.71 26.36
N GLU A 112 -16.24 -0.96 26.50
CA GLU A 112 -15.78 -0.02 25.46
C GLU A 112 -15.41 -0.76 24.17
N LEU A 113 -14.72 -1.88 24.29
CA LEU A 113 -14.34 -2.71 23.15
C LEU A 113 -15.57 -3.30 22.45
N ALA A 114 -16.58 -3.75 23.20
CA ALA A 114 -17.82 -4.26 22.65
C ALA A 114 -18.64 -3.17 21.95
N GLN A 115 -18.71 -1.98 22.52
CA GLN A 115 -19.41 -0.85 21.91
C GLN A 115 -18.77 -0.47 20.58
N LYS A 116 -17.46 -0.24 20.55
CA LYS A 116 -16.73 0.09 19.32
C LYS A 116 -16.86 -1.01 18.25
N ALA A 117 -16.88 -2.27 18.67
CA ALA A 117 -17.05 -3.39 17.76
C ALA A 117 -18.45 -3.40 17.11
N ASN A 118 -19.51 -3.11 17.88
CA ASN A 118 -20.86 -3.01 17.34
C ASN A 118 -21.01 -1.83 16.36
N GLU A 119 -20.46 -0.66 16.70
CA GLU A 119 -20.44 0.52 15.81
C GLU A 119 -19.73 0.21 14.48
N LEU A 120 -18.57 -0.45 14.54
CA LEU A 120 -17.82 -0.84 13.34
C LEU A 120 -18.59 -1.86 12.49
N GLU A 121 -19.23 -2.85 13.12
CA GLU A 121 -20.00 -3.88 12.42
C GLU A 121 -21.21 -3.28 11.72
N GLU A 122 -21.90 -2.33 12.34
CA GLU A 122 -23.00 -1.58 11.75
C GLU A 122 -22.51 -0.78 10.54
N ASP A 123 -21.39 -0.07 10.65
CA ASP A 123 -20.81 0.71 9.57
C ASP A 123 -20.38 -0.16 8.38
N LEU A 124 -19.74 -1.31 8.63
CA LEU A 124 -19.28 -2.22 7.57
C LEU A 124 -20.40 -3.02 6.90
N THR A 125 -21.54 -3.21 7.60
CA THR A 125 -22.69 -3.94 7.05
C THR A 125 -23.76 -3.02 6.46
N ARG A 126 -23.68 -1.73 6.71
CA ARG A 126 -24.59 -0.73 6.16
C ARG A 126 -24.54 -0.71 4.63
N PRO A 127 -25.71 -0.71 3.95
CA PRO A 127 -25.70 -0.54 2.50
C PRO A 127 -25.13 0.83 2.13
N LEU A 128 -24.19 0.85 1.20
CA LEU A 128 -23.61 2.09 0.68
C LEU A 128 -24.68 2.97 0.05
N THR A 129 -24.61 4.26 0.31
CA THR A 129 -25.43 5.24 -0.38
C THR A 129 -25.05 5.33 -1.86
N GLU A 130 -25.95 5.87 -2.70
CA GLU A 130 -25.67 6.07 -4.13
C GLU A 130 -24.44 6.98 -4.36
N GLU A 131 -24.22 7.94 -3.46
CA GLU A 131 -23.08 8.85 -3.53
C GLU A 131 -21.76 8.11 -3.19
N GLU A 132 -21.76 7.29 -2.14
CA GLU A 132 -20.61 6.46 -1.76
C GLU A 132 -20.24 5.44 -2.84
N ARG A 133 -21.25 4.83 -3.49
CA ARG A 133 -21.03 3.93 -4.65
C ARG A 133 -20.40 4.65 -5.83
N ARG A 134 -20.81 5.90 -6.10
CA ARG A 134 -20.20 6.71 -7.17
C ARG A 134 -18.77 7.06 -6.86
N LEU A 135 -18.49 7.49 -5.63
CA LEU A 135 -17.13 7.81 -5.19
C LEU A 135 -16.20 6.58 -5.24
N GLN A 136 -16.68 5.40 -4.85
CA GLN A 136 -15.92 4.15 -5.02
C GLN A 136 -15.65 3.84 -6.49
N ALA A 137 -16.67 3.92 -7.34
CA ALA A 137 -16.51 3.67 -8.77
C ALA A 137 -15.59 4.71 -9.45
N GLU A 138 -15.55 5.94 -8.98
CA GLU A 138 -14.60 6.96 -9.43
C GLU A 138 -13.19 6.66 -8.93
N SER A 139 -13.00 6.27 -7.67
CA SER A 139 -11.69 5.91 -7.12
C SER A 139 -11.08 4.68 -7.79
N GLU A 140 -11.90 3.68 -8.13
CA GLU A 140 -11.46 2.52 -8.91
C GLU A 140 -11.03 2.88 -10.34
N LYS A 141 -11.73 3.84 -10.97
CA LYS A 141 -11.34 4.36 -12.29
C LYS A 141 -10.09 5.23 -12.24
N GLU A 142 -9.90 5.98 -11.16
CA GLU A 142 -8.70 6.80 -10.94
C GLU A 142 -7.45 5.99 -10.58
N SER A 143 -7.57 4.77 -10.10
CA SER A 143 -6.50 3.78 -9.91
C SER A 143 -5.84 3.36 -11.24
N SER A 144 -6.32 3.87 -12.36
CA SER A 144 -5.87 3.63 -13.71
C SER A 144 -4.48 4.23 -13.98
N PHE A 145 -3.81 3.71 -15.00
CA PHE A 145 -2.50 4.01 -15.57
C PHE A 145 -2.08 5.51 -15.58
N ILE A 146 -3.05 6.43 -15.59
CA ILE A 146 -2.85 7.89 -15.56
C ILE A 146 -2.13 8.36 -14.28
N HIS A 147 -2.29 7.67 -13.16
CA HIS A 147 -1.63 8.02 -11.89
C HIS A 147 -0.10 7.92 -11.92
N PHE A 148 0.45 7.18 -12.88
CA PHE A 148 1.90 7.10 -13.10
C PHE A 148 2.50 8.42 -13.62
N PHE A 149 1.68 9.26 -14.24
CA PHE A 149 2.09 10.52 -14.87
C PHE A 149 1.83 11.76 -14.01
N ILE A 150 1.12 11.61 -12.87
CA ILE A 150 0.77 12.76 -12.03
C ILE A 150 1.72 12.85 -10.82
N PRO A 151 2.50 13.96 -10.69
CA PRO A 151 3.35 14.19 -9.52
C PRO A 151 2.54 14.26 -8.22
N ARG A 152 2.96 13.50 -7.19
CA ARG A 152 2.36 13.50 -5.86
C ARG A 152 3.40 13.82 -4.80
N LYS A 153 2.97 14.33 -3.63
CA LYS A 153 3.86 14.56 -2.47
C LYS A 153 4.61 13.27 -2.14
N GLY A 154 5.96 13.30 -2.27
CA GLY A 154 6.84 12.15 -2.07
C GLY A 154 7.15 11.33 -3.32
N PHE A 155 6.46 11.54 -4.45
CA PHE A 155 6.67 10.83 -5.71
C PHE A 155 6.61 11.81 -6.90
N ILE A 156 7.54 12.77 -6.94
CA ILE A 156 7.55 13.84 -7.94
C ILE A 156 8.56 13.53 -9.06
N ALA A 157 9.73 12.99 -8.71
CA ALA A 157 10.83 12.87 -9.66
C ALA A 157 10.52 11.92 -10.83
N THR A 158 9.91 10.76 -10.55
CA THR A 158 9.63 9.75 -11.59
C THR A 158 8.59 10.21 -12.60
N PRO A 159 7.41 10.75 -12.23
CA PRO A 159 6.47 11.30 -13.18
C PRO A 159 7.10 12.41 -14.05
N VAL A 160 7.80 13.35 -13.42
CA VAL A 160 8.45 14.46 -14.16
C VAL A 160 9.48 13.94 -15.16
N LEU A 161 10.30 12.95 -14.80
CA LEU A 161 11.26 12.34 -15.72
C LEU A 161 10.56 11.60 -16.88
N ILE A 162 9.47 10.90 -16.60
CA ILE A 162 8.68 10.23 -17.64
C ILE A 162 8.07 11.26 -18.58
N ASP A 163 7.45 12.31 -18.06
CA ASP A 163 6.83 13.37 -18.87
C ASP A 163 7.85 14.09 -19.74
N ILE A 164 9.04 14.39 -19.20
CA ILE A 164 10.15 14.98 -19.97
C ILE A 164 10.58 14.02 -21.08
N ASN A 165 10.75 12.73 -20.80
CA ASN A 165 11.15 11.76 -21.84
C ASN A 165 10.09 11.64 -22.94
N ILE A 166 8.80 11.63 -22.58
CA ILE A 166 7.70 11.62 -23.56
C ILE A 166 7.73 12.89 -24.41
N LEU A 167 7.91 14.05 -23.77
CA LEU A 167 8.00 15.32 -24.48
C LEU A 167 9.16 15.35 -25.46
N VAL A 168 10.36 14.92 -25.04
CA VAL A 168 11.55 14.82 -25.91
C VAL A 168 11.27 13.86 -27.06
N PHE A 169 10.65 12.71 -26.81
CA PHE A 169 10.29 11.75 -27.85
C PHE A 169 9.31 12.36 -28.88
N ILE A 170 8.28 13.07 -28.42
CA ILE A 170 7.33 13.77 -29.31
C ILE A 170 8.03 14.81 -30.16
N LEU A 171 8.93 15.60 -29.57
CA LEU A 171 9.71 16.61 -30.30
C LEU A 171 10.65 15.98 -31.34
N MET A 172 11.30 14.86 -30.99
CA MET A 172 12.11 14.08 -31.92
C MET A 172 11.28 13.58 -33.11
N ALA A 173 10.12 13.01 -32.83
CA ALA A 173 9.20 12.52 -33.86
C ALA A 173 8.71 13.67 -34.78
N ALA A 174 8.33 14.81 -34.21
CA ALA A 174 7.86 15.98 -34.94
C ALA A 174 8.96 16.61 -35.81
N THR A 175 10.24 16.50 -35.44
CA THR A 175 11.39 17.01 -36.23
C THR A 175 11.91 16.00 -37.24
N GLY A 176 11.21 14.89 -37.48
CA GLY A 176 11.51 13.93 -38.55
C GLY A 176 12.57 12.88 -38.17
N ALA A 177 12.82 12.67 -36.88
CA ALA A 177 13.78 11.65 -36.43
C ALA A 177 13.30 10.18 -36.66
N GLY A 178 12.04 9.99 -37.04
CA GLY A 178 11.42 8.68 -37.17
C GLY A 178 10.95 8.14 -35.81
N ILE A 179 9.77 7.47 -35.76
CA ILE A 179 9.17 6.98 -34.52
C ILE A 179 9.71 5.60 -34.15
N LEU A 180 9.89 4.71 -35.13
CA LEU A 180 10.31 3.32 -34.88
C LEU A 180 11.79 3.08 -35.15
N GLU A 181 12.36 3.80 -36.10
CA GLU A 181 13.78 3.67 -36.50
C GLU A 181 14.42 5.06 -36.68
N PRO A 182 14.78 5.74 -35.59
CA PRO A 182 15.43 7.02 -35.66
C PRO A 182 16.82 6.87 -36.32
N SER A 183 17.13 7.73 -37.32
CA SER A 183 18.44 7.69 -37.95
C SER A 183 19.56 8.10 -36.99
N THR A 184 20.76 7.52 -37.15
CA THR A 184 21.93 7.84 -36.29
C THR A 184 22.25 9.34 -36.28
N LEU A 185 22.07 10.02 -37.40
CA LEU A 185 22.28 11.48 -37.52
C LEU A 185 21.22 12.26 -36.70
N ALA A 186 19.99 11.81 -36.68
CA ALA A 186 18.96 12.43 -35.87
C ALA A 186 19.23 12.24 -34.36
N LEU A 187 19.63 11.05 -33.94
CA LEU A 187 20.01 10.78 -32.56
C LEU A 187 21.20 11.63 -32.10
N LEU A 188 22.22 11.78 -32.92
CA LEU A 188 23.37 12.64 -32.61
C LEU A 188 22.96 14.12 -32.46
N LYS A 189 22.04 14.63 -33.28
CA LYS A 189 21.51 15.98 -33.13
C LYS A 189 20.77 16.21 -31.82
N TRP A 190 20.18 15.16 -31.28
CA TRP A 190 19.45 15.16 -30.00
C TRP A 190 20.31 14.78 -28.81
N GLY A 191 21.66 14.68 -28.98
CA GLY A 191 22.59 14.51 -27.89
C GLY A 191 22.93 13.04 -27.55
N ALA A 192 22.67 12.11 -28.46
CA ALA A 192 23.16 10.75 -28.32
C ALA A 192 24.69 10.73 -28.38
N ASP A 193 25.31 10.01 -27.43
CA ASP A 193 26.76 9.80 -27.44
C ASP A 193 27.16 8.79 -28.52
N PHE A 194 28.18 9.12 -29.30
CA PHE A 194 28.74 8.23 -30.31
C PHE A 194 30.15 7.84 -29.87
N GLY A 195 30.24 6.77 -29.07
CA GLY A 195 31.51 6.16 -28.75
C GLY A 195 32.09 5.45 -29.96
N PRO A 196 33.37 5.68 -30.35
CA PRO A 196 34.03 4.84 -31.33
C PRO A 196 34.11 3.41 -30.76
N LEU A 197 33.71 2.44 -31.59
CA LEU A 197 33.91 0.98 -31.32
C LEU A 197 35.39 0.65 -31.33
#